data_58f4c3cd781f8426d26a39018be7c876
#
_entry.id   58f4c3cd781f8426d26a39018be7c876
#
_cell.length_a   1.000
_cell.length_b   1.000
_cell.length_c   1.000
_cell.angle_alpha   90.00
_cell.angle_beta   90.00
_cell.angle_gamma   90.00
#
_symmetry.space_group_name_H-M   'P 1'
#
loop_
_entity.id
_entity.type
_entity.pdbx_description
1 polymer ?
#
loop_
_entity_poly.entity_id
_entity_poly.type
_entity_poly.pdbx_seq_one_letter_code
_entity_poly.pdbx_strand_id
1 'polypeptide(L)'
;IFKDKKFLKDDINYSSHKILGSENKSPIILGGLYISITVFVFYPITSLYLNMALIIITFLGLLADKNILTSPKSRLIAQLIILLLFVYLENLEVNDLRYEKLNILLSNDYFNLFFTVFCLAILLNGSNFLDGLNGLISGYYLIVLVSLLILENLYGKSLSIDQNFLYLILSVLVIFFIFNIFGLVYLGDSGSYAVALLIGSYLIEFNLSS
;
A
#
# COMPACT_ATOMS: atom_id res chain seq x y z
N ILE A 1 -25.23 -7.06 -14.92
CA ILE A 1 -24.18 -6.96 -15.98
C ILE A 1 -22.87 -7.62 -15.51
N PHE A 2 -22.64 -7.86 -14.21
CA PHE A 2 -21.39 -8.43 -13.67
C PHE A 2 -21.48 -9.89 -13.23
N LYS A 3 -22.58 -10.61 -13.53
CA LYS A 3 -22.90 -11.93 -12.94
C LYS A 3 -22.04 -13.11 -13.44
N ASP A 4 -21.34 -12.98 -14.56
CA ASP A 4 -20.67 -14.13 -15.22
C ASP A 4 -19.14 -14.02 -15.40
N LYS A 5 -18.48 -13.05 -14.78
CA LYS A 5 -17.03 -12.94 -14.90
C LYS A 5 -16.31 -13.64 -13.73
N LYS A 6 -15.99 -14.92 -13.90
CA LYS A 6 -15.03 -15.71 -13.10
C LYS A 6 -13.65 -14.99 -12.88
N PHE A 7 -13.45 -13.89 -13.58
CA PHE A 7 -12.16 -13.20 -13.70
C PHE A 7 -11.73 -12.45 -12.42
N LEU A 8 -12.67 -12.12 -11.53
CA LEU A 8 -12.43 -11.32 -10.30
C LEU A 8 -12.96 -12.04 -9.05
N LYS A 9 -13.31 -13.31 -9.14
CA LYS A 9 -13.78 -14.10 -8.00
C LYS A 9 -12.61 -14.88 -7.42
N ASP A 10 -12.50 -14.85 -6.09
CA ASP A 10 -11.54 -15.66 -5.36
C ASP A 10 -11.88 -17.16 -5.49
N ASP A 11 -10.89 -17.99 -5.78
CA ASP A 11 -11.07 -19.45 -5.82
C ASP A 11 -10.98 -19.96 -4.38
N ILE A 12 -12.13 -20.28 -3.80
CA ILE A 12 -12.30 -20.73 -2.41
C ILE A 12 -11.39 -21.93 -2.06
N ASN A 13 -10.94 -22.68 -3.04
CA ASN A 13 -10.15 -23.88 -2.83
C ASN A 13 -8.67 -23.65 -2.51
N TYR A 14 -8.14 -22.42 -2.63
CA TYR A 14 -6.72 -22.13 -2.44
C TYR A 14 -6.36 -21.40 -1.15
N SER A 15 -7.31 -20.85 -0.42
CA SER A 15 -7.03 -20.07 0.80
C SER A 15 -7.64 -20.72 2.04
N SER A 16 -6.92 -21.63 2.67
CA SER A 16 -7.32 -22.29 3.94
C SER A 16 -7.56 -21.32 5.10
N HIS A 17 -7.08 -20.07 5.00
CA HIS A 17 -7.22 -19.03 6.03
C HIS A 17 -8.52 -18.24 5.92
N LYS A 18 -9.18 -18.23 4.77
CA LYS A 18 -10.42 -17.46 4.52
C LYS A 18 -11.71 -18.24 4.81
N ILE A 19 -11.59 -19.49 5.26
CA ILE A 19 -12.75 -20.38 5.52
C ILE A 19 -13.54 -19.96 6.78
N LEU A 20 -12.99 -19.10 7.62
CA LEU A 20 -13.59 -18.77 8.92
C LEU A 20 -14.70 -17.71 8.88
N GLY A 21 -15.03 -17.15 7.74
CA GLY A 21 -15.88 -15.94 7.74
C GLY A 21 -17.09 -15.86 6.84
N SER A 22 -17.34 -16.71 5.85
CA SER A 22 -18.54 -16.53 5.03
C SER A 22 -18.99 -17.78 4.28
N GLU A 23 -20.21 -18.19 4.57
CA GLU A 23 -20.98 -19.13 3.76
C GLU A 23 -21.14 -18.62 2.32
N ASN A 24 -20.62 -19.37 1.34
CA ASN A 24 -21.02 -19.35 -0.08
C ASN A 24 -20.92 -18.06 -0.91
N LYS A 25 -20.21 -17.02 -0.51
CA LYS A 25 -19.99 -15.85 -1.37
C LYS A 25 -18.52 -15.78 -1.77
N SER A 26 -18.23 -15.89 -3.08
CA SER A 26 -16.93 -15.55 -3.64
C SER A 26 -16.81 -14.02 -3.73
N PRO A 27 -16.10 -13.36 -2.81
CA PRO A 27 -15.97 -11.91 -2.84
C PRO A 27 -15.15 -11.47 -4.04
N ILE A 28 -15.30 -10.21 -4.39
CA ILE A 28 -14.64 -9.64 -5.56
C ILE A 28 -13.32 -9.03 -5.11
N ILE A 29 -12.22 -9.47 -5.73
CA ILE A 29 -10.88 -8.89 -5.48
C ILE A 29 -10.74 -7.65 -6.37
N LEU A 30 -11.15 -6.49 -5.87
CA LEU A 30 -11.12 -5.21 -6.60
C LEU A 30 -10.46 -4.09 -5.80
N GLY A 31 -10.03 -4.35 -4.57
CA GLY A 31 -9.51 -3.31 -3.68
C GLY A 31 -8.33 -2.54 -4.29
N GLY A 32 -7.38 -3.25 -4.90
CA GLY A 32 -6.22 -2.62 -5.53
C GLY A 32 -6.58 -1.73 -6.72
N LEU A 33 -7.45 -2.21 -7.59
CA LEU A 33 -7.93 -1.41 -8.73
C LEU A 33 -8.73 -0.19 -8.28
N TYR A 34 -9.61 -0.36 -7.28
CA TYR A 34 -10.39 0.75 -6.73
C TYR A 34 -9.48 1.85 -6.20
N ILE A 35 -8.51 1.51 -5.35
CA ILE A 35 -7.59 2.46 -4.73
C ILE A 35 -6.73 3.15 -5.79
N SER A 36 -6.08 2.39 -6.67
CA SER A 36 -5.17 2.93 -7.68
C SER A 36 -5.88 3.82 -8.69
N ILE A 37 -7.06 3.43 -9.16
CA ILE A 37 -7.86 4.25 -10.09
C ILE A 37 -8.34 5.52 -9.41
N THR A 38 -8.82 5.42 -8.17
CA THR A 38 -9.31 6.58 -7.44
C THR A 38 -8.20 7.60 -7.21
N VAL A 39 -7.03 7.16 -6.75
CA VAL A 39 -5.88 8.05 -6.57
C VAL A 39 -5.47 8.67 -7.91
N PHE A 40 -5.35 7.89 -8.98
CA PHE A 40 -4.96 8.39 -10.29
C PHE A 40 -5.93 9.43 -10.86
N VAL A 41 -7.24 9.26 -10.65
CA VAL A 41 -8.28 10.16 -11.19
C VAL A 41 -8.39 11.44 -10.37
N PHE A 42 -8.37 11.33 -9.05
CA PHE A 42 -8.64 12.47 -8.16
C PHE A 42 -7.38 13.22 -7.72
N TYR A 43 -6.21 12.58 -7.88
CA TYR A 43 -4.93 13.19 -7.53
C TYR A 43 -3.86 12.95 -8.59
N PRO A 44 -4.06 13.40 -9.84
CA PRO A 44 -3.10 13.19 -10.93
C PRO A 44 -1.79 13.96 -10.77
N ILE A 45 -1.68 14.81 -9.74
CA ILE A 45 -0.55 15.75 -9.51
C ILE A 45 0.47 15.18 -8.53
N THR A 46 0.22 14.03 -7.93
CA THR A 46 1.29 13.29 -7.26
C THR A 46 2.40 13.02 -8.26
N SER A 47 3.62 12.90 -7.78
CA SER A 47 4.76 12.60 -8.62
C SER A 47 4.41 11.57 -9.71
N LEU A 48 4.87 11.84 -10.92
CA LEU A 48 4.75 10.89 -12.04
C LEU A 48 5.29 9.52 -11.65
N TYR A 49 6.39 9.48 -10.90
CA TYR A 49 7.06 8.24 -10.51
C TYR A 49 6.25 7.44 -9.49
N LEU A 50 5.58 8.11 -8.53
CA LEU A 50 4.67 7.46 -7.60
C LEU A 50 3.48 6.83 -8.34
N ASN A 51 2.89 7.57 -9.29
CA ASN A 51 1.77 7.05 -10.10
C ASN A 51 2.19 5.85 -10.94
N MET A 52 3.37 5.89 -11.59
CA MET A 52 3.90 4.76 -12.34
C MET A 52 4.17 3.57 -11.44
N ALA A 53 4.83 3.77 -10.30
CA ALA A 53 5.10 2.71 -9.34
C ALA A 53 3.80 2.09 -8.81
N LEU A 54 2.79 2.91 -8.51
CA LEU A 54 1.47 2.46 -8.05
C LEU A 54 0.78 1.56 -9.09
N ILE A 55 0.78 1.96 -10.36
CA ILE A 55 0.18 1.16 -11.44
C ILE A 55 0.93 -0.17 -11.58
N ILE A 56 2.26 -0.14 -11.62
CA ILE A 56 3.08 -1.34 -11.83
C ILE A 56 2.95 -2.30 -10.65
N ILE A 57 3.00 -1.81 -9.40
CA ILE A 57 2.89 -2.64 -8.20
C ILE A 57 1.49 -3.24 -8.06
N THR A 58 0.44 -2.47 -8.39
CA THR A 58 -0.94 -2.96 -8.42
C THR A 58 -1.10 -4.06 -9.47
N PHE A 59 -0.52 -3.88 -10.65
CA PHE A 59 -0.54 -4.89 -11.70
C PHE A 59 0.20 -6.17 -11.28
N LEU A 60 1.36 -6.03 -10.63
CA LEU A 60 2.10 -7.16 -10.06
C LEU A 60 1.23 -7.94 -9.06
N GLY A 61 0.54 -7.23 -8.16
CA GLY A 61 -0.39 -7.83 -7.21
C GLY A 61 -1.56 -8.54 -7.88
N LEU A 62 -2.12 -7.97 -8.95
CA LEU A 62 -3.18 -8.63 -9.74
C LEU A 62 -2.70 -9.93 -10.41
N LEU A 63 -1.45 -9.99 -10.86
CA LEU A 63 -0.87 -11.23 -11.39
C LEU A 63 -0.71 -12.29 -10.28
N ALA A 64 -0.40 -11.87 -9.07
CA ALA A 64 -0.35 -12.76 -7.90
C ALA A 64 -1.75 -13.23 -7.48
N ASP A 65 -2.73 -12.33 -7.39
CA ASP A 65 -4.13 -12.64 -7.08
C ASP A 65 -4.74 -13.66 -8.07
N LYS A 66 -4.29 -13.64 -9.33
CA LYS A 66 -4.72 -14.58 -10.38
C LYS A 66 -3.92 -15.86 -10.44
N ASN A 67 -3.01 -16.11 -9.50
CA ASN A 67 -2.10 -17.25 -9.53
C ASN A 67 -1.24 -17.37 -10.81
N ILE A 68 -1.03 -16.27 -11.52
CA ILE A 68 -0.10 -16.22 -12.67
C ILE A 68 1.34 -16.16 -12.13
N LEU A 69 1.57 -15.33 -11.10
CA LEU A 69 2.85 -15.19 -10.44
C LEU A 69 2.81 -15.93 -9.09
N THR A 70 2.99 -17.25 -9.14
CA THR A 70 2.84 -18.13 -7.96
C THR A 70 4.04 -18.15 -7.03
N SER A 71 5.26 -17.90 -7.55
CA SER A 71 6.48 -17.98 -6.75
C SER A 71 6.65 -16.76 -5.84
N PRO A 72 6.71 -16.94 -4.51
CA PRO A 72 6.97 -15.83 -3.58
C PRO A 72 8.30 -15.12 -3.84
N LYS A 73 9.33 -15.87 -4.27
CA LYS A 73 10.65 -15.31 -4.60
C LYS A 73 10.59 -14.37 -5.82
N SER A 74 9.87 -14.77 -6.87
CA SER A 74 9.71 -13.93 -8.07
C SER A 74 8.92 -12.67 -7.75
N ARG A 75 7.89 -12.77 -6.90
CA ARG A 75 7.12 -11.60 -6.43
C ARG A 75 8.01 -10.62 -5.67
N LEU A 76 8.78 -11.11 -4.71
CA LEU A 76 9.70 -10.28 -3.93
C LEU A 76 10.75 -9.60 -4.81
N ILE A 77 11.37 -10.33 -5.75
CA ILE A 77 12.38 -9.75 -6.67
C ILE A 77 11.75 -8.64 -7.52
N ALA A 78 10.56 -8.88 -8.09
CA ALA A 78 9.86 -7.88 -8.88
C ALA A 78 9.50 -6.64 -8.04
N GLN A 79 9.01 -6.81 -6.81
CA GLN A 79 8.76 -5.71 -5.87
C GLN A 79 10.03 -4.90 -5.61
N LEU A 80 11.15 -5.57 -5.29
CA LEU A 80 12.42 -4.89 -5.02
C LEU A 80 12.92 -4.06 -6.20
N ILE A 81 12.77 -4.57 -7.43
CA ILE A 81 13.15 -3.82 -8.64
C ILE A 81 12.27 -2.58 -8.81
N ILE A 82 10.96 -2.73 -8.66
CA ILE A 82 10.00 -1.62 -8.78
C ILE A 82 10.28 -0.56 -7.71
N LEU A 83 10.46 -0.98 -6.45
CA LEU A 83 10.74 -0.08 -5.33
C LEU A 83 12.09 0.62 -5.48
N LEU A 84 13.13 -0.08 -5.95
CA LEU A 84 14.45 0.52 -6.20
C LEU A 84 14.36 1.64 -7.24
N LEU A 85 13.68 1.38 -8.36
CA LEU A 85 13.48 2.38 -9.39
C LEU A 85 12.64 3.57 -8.88
N PHE A 86 11.58 3.29 -8.14
CA PHE A 86 10.72 4.32 -7.56
C PHE A 86 11.48 5.21 -6.59
N VAL A 87 12.16 4.64 -5.58
CA VAL A 87 12.91 5.38 -4.57
C VAL A 87 14.02 6.21 -5.20
N TYR A 88 14.73 5.64 -6.18
CA TYR A 88 15.80 6.33 -6.89
C TYR A 88 15.29 7.53 -7.72
N LEU A 89 14.20 7.34 -8.47
CA LEU A 89 13.66 8.39 -9.34
C LEU A 89 12.93 9.50 -8.57
N GLU A 90 12.33 9.17 -7.43
CA GLU A 90 11.65 10.11 -6.54
C GLU A 90 12.63 10.85 -5.62
N ASN A 91 13.88 10.37 -5.49
CA ASN A 91 14.84 10.79 -4.47
C ASN A 91 14.26 10.68 -3.06
N LEU A 92 13.56 9.56 -2.81
CA LEU A 92 12.92 9.32 -1.53
C LEU A 92 13.95 8.80 -0.53
N GLU A 93 14.16 9.53 0.56
CA GLU A 93 15.18 9.23 1.56
C GLU A 93 14.62 9.23 2.97
N VAL A 94 15.19 8.40 3.85
CA VAL A 94 14.93 8.45 5.28
C VAL A 94 16.03 9.29 5.94
N ASN A 95 15.68 10.44 6.55
CA ASN A 95 16.68 11.38 7.03
C ASN A 95 17.05 11.20 8.50
N ASP A 96 16.07 10.88 9.36
CA ASP A 96 16.31 10.76 10.79
C ASP A 96 15.53 9.61 11.42
N LEU A 97 16.25 8.70 12.05
CA LEU A 97 15.70 7.59 12.81
C LEU A 97 15.78 7.85 14.33
N ARG A 98 16.16 9.06 14.76
CA ARG A 98 16.39 9.42 16.16
C ARG A 98 17.41 8.52 16.87
N TYR A 99 18.31 7.92 16.10
CA TYR A 99 19.40 7.10 16.58
C TYR A 99 20.68 7.44 15.83
N GLU A 100 21.59 8.15 16.49
CA GLU A 100 22.76 8.78 15.90
C GLU A 100 23.62 7.83 15.04
N LYS A 101 23.85 6.61 15.52
CA LYS A 101 24.68 5.62 14.78
C LYS A 101 24.04 5.19 13.45
N LEU A 102 22.72 5.12 13.38
CA LEU A 102 22.01 4.82 12.12
C LEU A 102 21.98 6.05 11.23
N ASN A 103 21.82 7.25 11.79
CA ASN A 103 21.83 8.48 11.02
C ASN A 103 23.19 8.71 10.32
N ILE A 104 24.30 8.31 10.94
CA ILE A 104 25.62 8.30 10.29
C ILE A 104 25.65 7.36 9.08
N LEU A 105 25.00 6.20 9.15
CA LEU A 105 24.91 5.29 8.02
C LEU A 105 23.98 5.82 6.93
N LEU A 106 22.85 6.47 7.31
CA LEU A 106 21.90 7.08 6.39
C LEU A 106 22.49 8.27 5.61
N SER A 107 23.58 8.90 6.11
CA SER A 107 24.27 9.95 5.35
C SER A 107 25.00 9.45 4.10
N ASN A 108 25.09 8.13 3.91
CA ASN A 108 25.57 7.53 2.67
C ASN A 108 24.38 7.25 1.74
N ASP A 109 24.34 7.89 0.57
CA ASP A 109 23.23 7.84 -0.38
C ASP A 109 22.87 6.40 -0.80
N TYR A 110 23.88 5.54 -1.03
CA TYR A 110 23.64 4.14 -1.38
C TYR A 110 23.02 3.36 -0.23
N PHE A 111 23.50 3.58 0.99
CA PHE A 111 22.90 2.92 2.16
C PHE A 111 21.48 3.40 2.37
N ASN A 112 21.22 4.71 2.26
CA ASN A 112 19.89 5.28 2.40
C ASN A 112 18.92 4.70 1.37
N LEU A 113 19.33 4.67 0.09
CA LEU A 113 18.54 4.08 -0.99
C LEU A 113 18.11 2.63 -0.67
N PHE A 114 19.06 1.77 -0.32
CA PHE A 114 18.76 0.37 -0.01
C PHE A 114 17.94 0.22 1.27
N PHE A 115 18.19 1.05 2.28
CA PHE A 115 17.43 1.05 3.53
C PHE A 115 15.97 1.48 3.29
N THR A 116 15.74 2.53 2.51
CA THR A 116 14.40 3.00 2.14
C THR A 116 13.63 1.94 1.36
N VAL A 117 14.27 1.31 0.38
CA VAL A 117 13.69 0.18 -0.37
C VAL A 117 13.35 -0.99 0.55
N PHE A 118 14.22 -1.31 1.49
CA PHE A 118 14.01 -2.37 2.48
C PHE A 118 12.79 -2.07 3.37
N CYS A 119 12.66 -0.84 3.88
CA CYS A 119 11.51 -0.42 4.68
C CYS A 119 10.19 -0.55 3.91
N LEU A 120 10.15 -0.07 2.67
CA LEU A 120 8.97 -0.21 1.80
C LEU A 120 8.65 -1.67 1.49
N ALA A 121 9.67 -2.50 1.21
CA ALA A 121 9.48 -3.92 0.93
C ALA A 121 8.89 -4.67 2.13
N ILE A 122 9.35 -4.36 3.36
CA ILE A 122 8.78 -4.91 4.59
C ILE A 122 7.33 -4.48 4.73
N LEU A 123 7.03 -3.21 4.48
CA LEU A 123 5.66 -2.69 4.60
C LEU A 123 4.72 -3.35 3.59
N LEU A 124 5.14 -3.50 2.32
CA LEU A 124 4.36 -4.18 1.29
C LEU A 124 4.04 -5.63 1.66
N ASN A 125 5.07 -6.39 2.04
CA ASN A 125 4.89 -7.81 2.35
C ASN A 125 4.18 -8.02 3.70
N GLY A 126 4.45 -7.17 4.70
CA GLY A 126 3.75 -7.16 5.97
C GLY A 126 2.25 -6.87 5.80
N SER A 127 1.91 -5.90 4.96
CA SER A 127 0.53 -5.57 4.60
C SER A 127 -0.18 -6.73 3.93
N ASN A 128 0.47 -7.38 2.98
CA ASN A 128 -0.09 -8.56 2.33
C ASN A 128 -0.33 -9.71 3.33
N PHE A 129 0.57 -9.89 4.27
CA PHE A 129 0.41 -10.90 5.31
C PHE A 129 -0.79 -10.59 6.24
N LEU A 130 -1.06 -9.31 6.53
CA LEU A 130 -2.19 -8.88 7.35
C LEU A 130 -3.54 -8.93 6.63
N ASP A 131 -3.57 -9.02 5.30
CA ASP A 131 -4.82 -9.07 4.50
C ASP A 131 -5.61 -10.39 4.64
N GLY A 132 -5.30 -11.19 5.64
CA GLY A 132 -6.00 -12.46 5.94
C GLY A 132 -7.36 -12.29 6.61
N LEU A 133 -7.66 -11.14 7.21
CA LEU A 133 -8.90 -10.87 7.97
C LEU A 133 -9.58 -9.60 7.47
N ASN A 134 -10.91 -9.70 7.29
CA ASN A 134 -11.73 -8.56 6.87
C ASN A 134 -11.58 -7.37 7.82
N GLY A 135 -11.28 -6.22 7.27
CA GLY A 135 -11.13 -4.97 8.02
C GLY A 135 -9.78 -4.79 8.74
N LEU A 136 -8.93 -5.83 8.85
CA LEU A 136 -7.72 -5.72 9.65
C LEU A 136 -6.73 -4.71 9.04
N ILE A 137 -6.34 -4.91 7.78
CA ILE A 137 -5.36 -4.04 7.13
C ILE A 137 -5.90 -2.63 6.87
N SER A 138 -7.13 -2.53 6.37
CA SER A 138 -7.75 -1.23 6.11
C SER A 138 -7.99 -0.46 7.41
N GLY A 139 -8.41 -1.14 8.48
CA GLY A 139 -8.54 -0.54 9.81
C GLY A 139 -7.20 -0.10 10.40
N TYR A 140 -6.15 -0.91 10.25
CA TYR A 140 -4.81 -0.54 10.68
C TYR A 140 -4.33 0.76 10.00
N TYR A 141 -4.44 0.84 8.69
CA TYR A 141 -4.03 2.05 7.95
C TYR A 141 -4.92 3.26 8.23
N LEU A 142 -6.22 3.08 8.51
CA LEU A 142 -7.08 4.17 8.97
C LEU A 142 -6.59 4.75 10.29
N ILE A 143 -6.20 3.91 11.25
CA ILE A 143 -5.63 4.37 12.53
C ILE A 143 -4.33 5.14 12.29
N VAL A 144 -3.44 4.65 11.44
CA VAL A 144 -2.18 5.32 11.10
C VAL A 144 -2.46 6.70 10.50
N LEU A 145 -3.34 6.80 9.49
CA LEU A 145 -3.66 8.06 8.82
C LEU A 145 -4.34 9.08 9.76
N VAL A 146 -5.27 8.63 10.60
CA VAL A 146 -5.91 9.50 11.60
C VAL A 146 -4.88 9.99 12.62
N SER A 147 -3.95 9.12 13.06
CA SER A 147 -2.88 9.51 13.97
C SER A 147 -1.96 10.58 13.36
N LEU A 148 -1.62 10.44 12.07
CA LEU A 148 -0.83 11.44 11.34
C LEU A 148 -1.56 12.77 11.25
N LEU A 149 -2.87 12.79 10.94
CA LEU A 149 -3.68 14.01 10.93
C LEU A 149 -3.72 14.69 12.30
N ILE A 150 -3.83 13.92 13.38
CA ILE A 150 -3.82 14.47 14.75
C ILE A 150 -2.45 15.09 15.05
N LEU A 151 -1.37 14.39 14.72
CA LEU A 151 -0.01 14.90 14.95
C LEU A 151 0.24 16.20 14.17
N GLU A 152 -0.16 16.25 12.92
CA GLU A 152 -0.04 17.45 12.09
C GLU A 152 -0.78 18.64 12.70
N ASN A 153 -2.01 18.46 13.15
CA ASN A 153 -2.79 19.51 13.79
C ASN A 153 -2.21 19.96 15.14
N LEU A 154 -1.66 19.03 15.94
CA LEU A 154 -1.11 19.34 17.26
C LEU A 154 0.20 20.10 17.19
N TYR A 155 1.06 19.75 16.25
CA TYR A 155 2.41 20.32 16.16
C TYR A 155 2.49 21.54 15.25
N GLY A 156 1.39 21.92 14.58
CA GLY A 156 1.32 23.14 13.75
C GLY A 156 2.31 23.16 12.59
N LYS A 157 2.92 22.02 12.30
CA LYS A 157 3.82 21.89 11.16
C LYS A 157 2.96 21.74 9.92
N SER A 158 3.00 22.79 9.07
CA SER A 158 2.60 22.59 7.67
C SER A 158 3.60 21.61 7.07
N LEU A 159 3.21 20.34 7.05
CA LEU A 159 3.95 19.34 6.33
C LEU A 159 4.10 19.82 4.88
N SER A 160 5.25 19.59 4.29
CA SER A 160 5.52 19.83 2.87
C SER A 160 4.59 19.00 1.96
N ILE A 161 3.81 18.12 2.56
CA ILE A 161 2.92 17.17 1.90
C ILE A 161 1.52 17.75 1.82
N ASP A 162 0.91 17.59 0.67
CA ASP A 162 -0.44 18.09 0.42
C ASP A 162 -1.47 17.34 1.31
N GLN A 163 -2.05 18.06 2.28
CA GLN A 163 -3.11 17.54 3.15
C GLN A 163 -4.29 16.96 2.36
N ASN A 164 -4.55 17.47 1.16
CA ASN A 164 -5.61 16.96 0.29
C ASN A 164 -5.36 15.50 -0.11
N PHE A 165 -4.09 15.13 -0.32
CA PHE A 165 -3.72 13.74 -0.60
C PHE A 165 -4.03 12.81 0.59
N LEU A 166 -3.71 13.26 1.82
CA LEU A 166 -4.04 12.51 3.03
C LEU A 166 -5.54 12.31 3.20
N TYR A 167 -6.33 13.39 3.00
CA TYR A 167 -7.79 13.31 3.05
C TYR A 167 -8.37 12.41 1.96
N LEU A 168 -7.78 12.41 0.76
CA LEU A 168 -8.19 11.52 -0.32
C LEU A 168 -7.96 10.06 0.08
N ILE A 169 -6.73 9.69 0.49
CA ILE A 169 -6.44 8.31 0.88
C ILE A 169 -7.32 7.87 2.05
N LEU A 170 -7.53 8.74 3.04
CA LEU A 170 -8.41 8.46 4.18
C LEU A 170 -9.83 8.15 3.70
N SER A 171 -10.40 9.00 2.82
CA SER A 171 -11.76 8.81 2.30
C SER A 171 -11.89 7.50 1.50
N VAL A 172 -10.92 7.22 0.65
CA VAL A 172 -10.87 5.99 -0.15
C VAL A 172 -10.83 4.76 0.75
N LEU A 173 -9.99 4.78 1.79
CA LEU A 173 -9.87 3.67 2.74
C LEU A 173 -11.09 3.52 3.63
N VAL A 174 -11.76 4.60 4.06
CA VAL A 174 -13.02 4.52 4.83
C VAL A 174 -14.10 3.83 4.01
N ILE A 175 -14.28 4.23 2.76
CA ILE A 175 -15.27 3.61 1.87
C ILE A 175 -14.92 2.12 1.68
N PHE A 176 -13.66 1.81 1.36
CA PHE A 176 -13.21 0.43 1.20
C PHE A 176 -13.43 -0.40 2.48
N PHE A 177 -13.08 0.13 3.65
CA PHE A 177 -13.20 -0.52 4.96
C PHE A 177 -14.64 -0.96 5.25
N ILE A 178 -15.62 -0.09 4.96
CA ILE A 178 -17.04 -0.42 5.16
C ILE A 178 -17.42 -1.65 4.32
N PHE A 179 -17.09 -1.68 3.02
CA PHE A 179 -17.41 -2.84 2.17
C PHE A 179 -16.61 -4.09 2.55
N ASN A 180 -15.37 -3.92 3.01
CA ASN A 180 -14.48 -5.01 3.38
C ASN A 180 -14.92 -5.70 4.68
N ILE A 181 -15.37 -4.97 5.72
CA ILE A 181 -15.89 -5.56 6.96
C ILE A 181 -17.09 -6.48 6.67
N PHE A 182 -17.96 -6.09 5.75
CA PHE A 182 -19.10 -6.91 5.36
C PHE A 182 -18.73 -8.05 4.40
N GLY A 183 -17.45 -8.25 4.09
CA GLY A 183 -16.96 -9.31 3.21
C GLY A 183 -17.45 -9.18 1.75
N LEU A 184 -17.82 -7.97 1.32
CA LEU A 184 -18.30 -7.70 -0.03
C LEU A 184 -17.16 -7.53 -1.03
N VAL A 185 -16.04 -6.96 -0.59
CA VAL A 185 -14.85 -6.70 -1.40
C VAL A 185 -13.60 -7.07 -0.60
N TYR A 186 -12.65 -7.73 -1.24
CA TYR A 186 -11.34 -8.02 -0.69
C TYR A 186 -10.28 -7.12 -1.30
N LEU A 187 -9.24 -6.83 -0.49
CA LEU A 187 -8.11 -6.01 -0.92
C LEU A 187 -7.24 -6.76 -1.93
N GLY A 188 -6.89 -7.99 -1.60
CA GLY A 188 -5.98 -8.84 -2.37
C GLY A 188 -4.53 -8.39 -2.31
N ASP A 189 -3.64 -9.15 -2.96
CA ASP A 189 -2.22 -8.79 -3.09
C ASP A 189 -2.09 -7.42 -3.77
N SER A 190 -2.90 -7.15 -4.79
CA SER A 190 -2.90 -5.88 -5.54
C SER A 190 -3.23 -4.68 -4.67
N GLY A 191 -4.21 -4.81 -3.78
CA GLY A 191 -4.62 -3.71 -2.90
C GLY A 191 -3.69 -3.52 -1.73
N SER A 192 -3.22 -4.61 -1.11
CA SER A 192 -2.28 -4.53 0.00
C SER A 192 -0.96 -3.86 -0.41
N TYR A 193 -0.44 -4.17 -1.62
CA TYR A 193 0.75 -3.50 -2.16
C TYR A 193 0.48 -2.03 -2.48
N ALA A 194 -0.66 -1.70 -3.10
CA ALA A 194 -1.01 -0.34 -3.46
C ALA A 194 -1.11 0.57 -2.22
N VAL A 195 -1.85 0.13 -1.18
CA VAL A 195 -2.01 0.90 0.06
C VAL A 195 -0.69 1.05 0.79
N ALA A 196 0.10 -0.03 0.87
CA ALA A 196 1.41 -0.01 1.52
C ALA A 196 2.39 0.94 0.83
N LEU A 197 2.41 0.97 -0.51
CA LEU A 197 3.24 1.91 -1.27
C LEU A 197 2.82 3.36 -0.98
N LEU A 198 1.53 3.67 -1.09
CA LEU A 198 1.00 5.03 -0.87
C LEU A 198 1.28 5.53 0.55
N ILE A 199 1.00 4.71 1.56
CA ILE A 199 1.19 5.11 2.95
C ILE A 199 2.67 5.08 3.33
N GLY A 200 3.44 4.14 2.82
CA GLY A 200 4.87 4.04 3.07
C GLY A 200 5.65 5.21 2.49
N SER A 201 5.37 5.63 1.26
CA SER A 201 5.97 6.83 0.67
C SER A 201 5.59 8.07 1.47
N TYR A 202 4.31 8.21 1.84
CA TYR A 202 3.85 9.31 2.67
C TYR A 202 4.58 9.37 4.03
N LEU A 203 4.75 8.24 4.72
CA LEU A 203 5.45 8.19 6.01
C LEU A 203 6.92 8.59 5.91
N ILE A 204 7.58 8.24 4.80
CA ILE A 204 8.99 8.62 4.57
C ILE A 204 9.08 10.13 4.31
N GLU A 205 8.21 10.69 3.48
CA GLU A 205 8.14 12.12 3.24
C GLU A 205 7.78 12.90 4.53
N PHE A 206 6.90 12.35 5.37
CA PHE A 206 6.60 12.91 6.69
C PHE A 206 7.85 13.00 7.57
N ASN A 207 8.71 12.00 7.54
CA ASN A 207 9.97 11.99 8.25
C ASN A 207 10.95 13.07 7.75
N LEU A 208 10.92 13.36 6.42
CA LEU A 208 11.73 14.43 5.82
C LEU A 208 11.37 15.82 6.35
N SER A 209 10.12 16.06 6.68
CA SER A 209 9.59 17.35 7.12
C SER A 209 9.69 17.59 8.63
N SER A 210 10.00 16.57 9.42
CA SER A 210 10.05 16.62 10.90
C SER A 210 11.41 17.01 11.42
#